data_5e67ff1a4b0428b8c9ffbd961dafef63
#
_entry.id   5e67ff1a4b0428b8c9ffbd961dafef63
#
_cell.length_a   1.000
_cell.length_b   1.000
_cell.length_c   1.000
_cell.angle_alpha   90.00
_cell.angle_beta   90.00
_cell.angle_gamma   90.00
#
_symmetry.space_group_name_H-M   'P 1'
#
loop_
_entity.id
_entity.type
_entity.pdbx_description
1 polymer ?
#
loop_
_entity_poly.entity_id
_entity_poly.type
_entity_poly.pdbx_seq_one_letter_code
_entity_poly.pdbx_strand_id
1 'polypeptide(L)'
;REEVPHSVAVSIDRIEEMPAKGKSNGRTAVLATVLVERKSQKGILIGKGGAMLKTIGQGARLQMQTLIDGPVYLELFVKVVPDWRSKPARLAELGYVGD
;
A
#
# COMPACT_ATOMS: atom_id res chain seq x y z
N ARG A 1 -7.15 10.78 20.57
CA ARG A 1 -7.56 10.82 19.18
C ARG A 1 -6.53 10.11 18.31
N GLU A 2 -6.99 9.16 17.52
CA GLU A 2 -6.12 8.40 16.67
C GLU A 2 -5.88 9.14 15.36
N GLU A 3 -4.64 9.22 14.98
CA GLU A 3 -4.24 9.84 13.74
C GLU A 3 -3.34 8.90 12.98
N VAL A 4 -3.39 9.01 11.65
CA VAL A 4 -2.49 8.26 10.81
C VAL A 4 -1.05 8.74 11.07
N PRO A 5 -0.11 7.82 11.28
CA PRO A 5 1.28 8.21 11.51
C PRO A 5 1.84 9.03 10.35
N HIS A 6 2.64 10.04 10.68
CA HIS A 6 3.31 10.84 9.65
C HIS A 6 4.48 10.12 9.02
N SER A 7 5.00 9.11 9.71
CA SER A 7 6.19 8.37 9.25
C SER A 7 5.78 7.09 8.57
N VAL A 8 5.31 7.21 7.35
CA VAL A 8 4.95 6.04 6.55
C VAL A 8 5.65 6.11 5.21
N ALA A 9 5.96 4.95 4.68
CA ALA A 9 6.44 4.81 3.31
C ALA A 9 5.59 3.73 2.64
N VAL A 10 5.44 3.83 1.34
CA VAL A 10 4.65 2.86 0.58
C VAL A 10 5.54 2.26 -0.51
N SER A 11 5.53 0.94 -0.59
CA SER A 11 6.19 0.20 -1.66
C SER A 11 5.14 -0.43 -2.54
N ILE A 12 5.30 -0.24 -3.84
CA ILE A 12 4.51 -1.01 -4.81
C ILE A 12 5.32 -2.27 -5.09
N ASP A 13 4.86 -3.38 -4.56
CA ASP A 13 5.61 -4.63 -4.63
C ASP A 13 5.39 -5.35 -5.95
N ARG A 14 4.19 -5.20 -6.52
CA ARG A 14 3.85 -5.90 -7.74
C ARG A 14 2.70 -5.21 -8.44
N ILE A 15 2.80 -5.10 -9.76
CA ILE A 15 1.71 -4.65 -10.62
C ILE A 15 1.55 -5.71 -11.71
N GLU A 16 0.36 -6.26 -11.82
CA GLU A 16 0.05 -7.22 -12.87
C GLU A 16 -1.14 -6.75 -13.68
N GLU A 17 -0.95 -6.68 -14.98
CA GLU A 17 -2.05 -6.43 -15.88
C GLU A 17 -2.66 -7.78 -16.27
N MET A 18 -3.95 -7.92 -16.01
CA MET A 18 -4.69 -9.10 -16.42
C MET A 18 -5.49 -8.73 -17.65
N PRO A 19 -5.13 -9.23 -18.83
CA PRO A 19 -5.83 -8.87 -20.05
C PRO A 19 -7.26 -9.38 -20.07
N ALA A 20 -8.09 -8.76 -20.90
CA ALA A 20 -9.44 -9.23 -21.13
C ALA A 20 -9.43 -10.65 -21.68
N LYS A 21 -10.31 -11.49 -21.15
CA LYS A 21 -10.39 -12.89 -21.57
C LYS A 21 -11.84 -13.35 -21.52
N GLY A 22 -12.33 -13.82 -22.66
CA GLY A 22 -13.72 -14.23 -22.76
C GLY A 22 -14.66 -13.07 -22.46
N LYS A 23 -15.55 -13.24 -21.49
CA LYS A 23 -16.47 -12.21 -21.05
C LYS A 23 -15.87 -11.27 -20.02
N SER A 24 -14.65 -11.55 -19.57
CA SER A 24 -13.98 -10.78 -18.52
C SER A 24 -13.25 -9.59 -19.13
N ASN A 25 -13.49 -8.41 -18.61
CA ASN A 25 -12.71 -7.23 -18.95
C ASN A 25 -11.34 -7.31 -18.26
N GLY A 26 -10.33 -6.71 -18.88
CA GLY A 26 -9.01 -6.64 -18.27
C GLY A 26 -9.04 -5.84 -16.97
N ARG A 27 -8.11 -6.11 -16.09
CA ARG A 27 -7.96 -5.39 -14.84
C ARG A 27 -6.49 -5.32 -14.46
N THR A 28 -6.16 -4.39 -13.57
CA THR A 28 -4.81 -4.26 -13.04
C THR A 28 -4.83 -4.62 -11.56
N ALA A 29 -4.00 -5.56 -11.18
CA ALA A 29 -3.84 -5.94 -9.78
C ALA A 29 -2.58 -5.30 -9.22
N VAL A 30 -2.70 -4.63 -8.09
CA VAL A 30 -1.59 -3.94 -7.43
C VAL A 30 -1.43 -4.49 -6.02
N LEU A 31 -0.21 -4.92 -5.70
CA LEU A 31 0.15 -5.27 -4.33
C LEU A 31 1.08 -4.21 -3.78
N ALA A 32 0.75 -3.67 -2.64
CA ALA A 32 1.53 -2.62 -2.02
C ALA A 32 1.69 -2.88 -0.53
N THR A 33 2.81 -2.44 0.02
CA THR A 33 3.09 -2.54 1.45
C THR A 33 3.30 -1.16 2.01
N VAL A 34 2.63 -0.89 3.12
CA VAL A 34 2.83 0.35 3.89
C VAL A 34 3.80 0.02 5.01
N LEU A 35 4.89 0.78 5.11
CA LEU A 35 5.86 0.59 6.17
C LEU A 35 5.65 1.58 7.28
N VAL A 36 5.72 1.08 8.50
CA VAL A 36 5.70 1.88 9.71
C VAL A 36 6.89 1.49 10.58
N GLU A 37 7.24 2.34 11.53
CA GLU A 37 8.39 2.09 12.40
C GLU A 37 8.07 1.28 13.65
N ARG A 38 6.81 1.31 14.09
CA ARG A 38 6.40 0.71 15.35
C ARG A 38 5.11 -0.09 15.23
N LYS A 39 4.97 -1.09 16.09
CA LYS A 39 3.76 -1.90 16.14
C LYS A 39 2.51 -1.07 16.45
N SER A 40 2.65 -0.03 17.29
CA SER A 40 1.53 0.84 17.60
C SER A 40 1.03 1.57 16.37
N GLN A 41 1.93 1.98 15.50
CA GLN A 41 1.57 2.61 14.23
C GLN A 41 0.86 1.65 13.30
N LYS A 42 1.33 0.40 13.28
CA LYS A 42 0.65 -0.64 12.51
C LYS A 42 -0.78 -0.84 13.00
N GLY A 43 -0.97 -0.87 14.31
CA GLY A 43 -2.30 -0.99 14.88
C GLY A 43 -3.23 0.15 14.48
N ILE A 44 -2.72 1.37 14.46
CA ILE A 44 -3.49 2.54 14.05
C ILE A 44 -3.91 2.43 12.59
N LEU A 45 -2.98 2.03 11.71
CA LEU A 45 -3.27 1.90 10.28
C LEU A 45 -4.26 0.80 9.98
N ILE A 46 -4.17 -0.32 10.68
CA ILE A 46 -5.11 -1.42 10.47
C ILE A 46 -6.48 -1.02 11.02
N GLY A 47 -6.48 -0.43 12.21
CA GLY A 47 -7.70 -0.05 12.87
C GLY A 47 -8.44 -1.25 13.42
N LYS A 48 -9.62 -1.01 13.95
CA LYS A 48 -10.43 -2.06 14.55
C LYS A 48 -10.97 -2.97 13.44
N GLY A 49 -10.60 -4.25 13.52
CA GLY A 49 -11.08 -5.22 12.54
C GLY A 49 -10.62 -4.95 11.11
N GLY A 50 -9.56 -4.17 10.94
CA GLY A 50 -9.06 -3.83 9.60
C GLY A 50 -9.79 -2.68 8.91
N ALA A 51 -10.69 -2.00 9.62
CA ALA A 51 -11.53 -0.97 9.00
C ALA A 51 -10.74 0.21 8.44
N MET A 52 -9.73 0.66 9.17
CA MET A 52 -8.91 1.78 8.72
C MET A 52 -8.14 1.45 7.44
N LEU A 53 -7.53 0.29 7.42
CA LEU A 53 -6.76 -0.17 6.26
C LEU A 53 -7.66 -0.33 5.05
N LYS A 54 -8.87 -0.82 5.25
CA LYS A 54 -9.85 -0.97 4.18
C LYS A 54 -10.22 0.40 3.59
N THR A 55 -10.45 1.39 4.46
CA THR A 55 -10.76 2.75 4.02
C THR A 55 -9.61 3.36 3.22
N ILE A 56 -8.39 3.20 3.73
CA ILE A 56 -7.19 3.69 3.04
C ILE A 56 -7.06 3.03 1.67
N GLY A 57 -7.26 1.71 1.62
CA GLY A 57 -7.17 0.95 0.37
C GLY A 57 -8.20 1.39 -0.65
N GLN A 58 -9.43 1.65 -0.22
CA GLN A 58 -10.48 2.12 -1.12
C GLN A 58 -10.14 3.48 -1.72
N GLY A 59 -9.65 4.42 -0.89
CA GLY A 59 -9.25 5.73 -1.37
C GLY A 59 -8.09 5.66 -2.35
N ALA A 60 -7.08 4.85 -2.03
CA ALA A 60 -5.93 4.67 -2.92
C ALA A 60 -6.35 4.05 -4.25
N ARG A 61 -7.22 3.04 -4.20
CA ARG A 61 -7.71 2.40 -5.42
C ARG A 61 -8.44 3.38 -6.33
N LEU A 62 -9.28 4.24 -5.76
CA LEU A 62 -10.00 5.24 -6.54
C LEU A 62 -9.04 6.21 -7.23
N GLN A 63 -7.98 6.61 -6.53
CA GLN A 63 -6.97 7.47 -7.13
C GLN A 63 -6.22 6.77 -8.25
N MET A 64 -5.89 5.49 -8.06
CA MET A 64 -5.21 4.71 -9.09
C MET A 64 -6.08 4.55 -10.34
N GLN A 65 -7.39 4.43 -10.17
CA GLN A 65 -8.30 4.31 -11.29
C GLN A 65 -8.38 5.55 -12.16
N THR A 66 -7.95 6.71 -11.65
CA THR A 66 -7.86 7.91 -12.48
C THR A 66 -6.65 7.88 -13.41
N LEU A 67 -5.63 7.08 -13.07
CA LEU A 67 -4.39 6.99 -13.84
C LEU A 67 -4.30 5.71 -14.67
N ILE A 68 -5.01 4.69 -14.25
CA ILE A 68 -4.98 3.38 -14.89
C ILE A 68 -6.32 3.17 -15.58
N ASP A 69 -6.28 2.81 -16.85
CA ASP A 69 -7.48 2.52 -17.61
C ASP A 69 -8.04 1.16 -17.19
N GLY A 70 -9.30 1.15 -16.78
CA GLY A 70 -9.98 -0.07 -16.39
C GLY A 70 -9.99 -0.31 -14.88
N PRO A 71 -10.58 -1.44 -14.47
CA PRO A 71 -10.69 -1.76 -13.05
C PRO A 71 -9.33 -2.00 -12.38
N VAL A 72 -9.21 -1.55 -11.14
CA VAL A 72 -8.01 -1.76 -10.33
C VAL A 72 -8.37 -2.58 -9.09
N TYR A 73 -7.62 -3.63 -8.86
CA TYR A 73 -7.66 -4.41 -7.62
C TYR A 73 -6.42 -4.03 -6.81
N LEU A 74 -6.62 -3.59 -5.58
CA LEU A 74 -5.52 -3.18 -4.72
C LEU A 74 -5.53 -4.02 -3.45
N GLU A 75 -4.38 -4.59 -3.13
CA GLU A 75 -4.16 -5.31 -1.88
C GLU A 75 -3.06 -4.60 -1.11
N LEU A 76 -3.38 -4.21 0.13
CA LEU A 76 -2.46 -3.49 1.00
C LEU A 76 -2.02 -4.36 2.18
N PHE A 77 -0.72 -4.32 2.46
CA PHE A 77 -0.15 -4.94 3.65
C PHE A 77 0.52 -3.87 4.49
N VAL A 78 0.63 -4.10 5.78
CA VAL A 78 1.36 -3.20 6.67
C VAL A 78 2.52 -3.98 7.28
N LYS A 79 3.72 -3.40 7.19
CA LYS A 79 4.92 -4.04 7.73
C LYS A 79 5.63 -3.09 8.68
N VAL A 80 6.06 -3.62 9.80
CA VAL A 80 6.85 -2.85 10.77
C VAL A 80 8.32 -3.01 10.44
N VAL A 81 8.99 -1.90 10.17
CA VAL A 81 10.44 -1.88 9.92
C VAL A 81 11.03 -0.81 10.83
N PRO A 82 11.64 -1.21 11.95
CA PRO A 82 12.17 -0.24 12.92
C PRO A 82 13.22 0.68 12.29
N ASP A 83 13.11 1.95 12.61
CA ASP A 83 14.07 3.00 12.20
C ASP A 83 14.28 3.11 10.69
N TRP A 84 13.29 2.79 9.89
CA TRP A 84 13.47 2.83 8.43
C TRP A 84 13.83 4.23 7.92
N ARG A 85 13.38 5.29 8.58
CA ARG A 85 13.68 6.66 8.15
C ARG A 85 15.14 7.05 8.32
N SER A 86 15.79 6.51 9.34
CA SER A 86 17.18 6.85 9.64
C SER A 86 18.18 5.91 8.99
N LYS A 87 17.71 4.96 8.19
CA LYS A 87 18.57 3.96 7.54
C LYS A 87 18.26 3.84 6.07
N PRO A 88 18.73 4.80 5.25
CA PRO A 88 18.46 4.78 3.82
C PRO A 88 18.90 3.50 3.11
N ALA A 89 20.02 2.90 3.55
CA ALA A 89 20.50 1.66 2.98
C ALA A 89 19.47 0.53 3.16
N ARG A 90 18.76 0.53 4.29
CA ARG A 90 17.74 -0.46 4.53
C ARG A 90 16.54 -0.29 3.61
N LEU A 91 16.19 0.95 3.30
CA LEU A 91 15.13 1.23 2.33
C LEU A 91 15.53 0.73 0.95
N ALA A 92 16.77 0.93 0.56
CA ALA A 92 17.27 0.46 -0.73
C ALA A 92 17.19 -1.07 -0.81
N GLU A 93 17.55 -1.78 0.26
CA GLU A 93 17.46 -3.23 0.31
C GLU A 93 16.02 -3.72 0.14
N LEU A 94 15.05 -2.94 0.61
CA LEU A 94 13.65 -3.28 0.52
C LEU A 94 13.02 -2.86 -0.80
N GLY A 95 13.79 -2.22 -1.69
CA GLY A 95 13.30 -1.80 -2.98
C GLY A 95 12.63 -0.44 -3.01
N TYR A 96 12.78 0.34 -1.95
CA TYR A 96 12.24 1.70 -1.91
C TYR A 96 13.25 2.67 -2.49
N VAL A 97 12.76 3.58 -3.30
CA VAL A 97 13.56 4.69 -3.77
C VAL A 97 13.12 5.90 -2.95
N GLY A 98 14.02 6.38 -2.10
CA GLY A 98 13.70 7.50 -1.23
C GLY A 98 13.65 8.81 -1.99
N ASP A 99 12.81 9.68 -1.52
CA ASP A 99 12.78 11.06 -1.94
C ASP A 99 13.50 11.92 -0.92
#